data_146123b28e1240519cbe2e58bc73438e
#
_entry.id   146123b28e1240519cbe2e58bc73438e
#
_cell.length_a   1.000
_cell.length_b   1.000
_cell.length_c   1.000
_cell.angle_alpha   90.00
_cell.angle_beta   90.00
_cell.angle_gamma   90.00
#
_symmetry.space_group_name_H-M   'P 1'
#
loop_
_entity.id
_entity.type
_entity.pdbx_description
1 polymer ?
#
loop_
_entity_poly.entity_id
_entity_poly.type
_entity_poly.pdbx_seq_one_letter_code
_entity_poly.pdbx_strand_id
1 'polypeptide(L)'
;EDDAIITDPKKAVYTLNSLCTEMDSRLELCKKAGARNIAEYNEKFTARRLSPLNGHRYLPYIVVVVDEFADLIMTAREVEGPVMRLAQKARAVGIHLIIATQRPDVKVITGGIKANFPARIAFRVMQMIDSRTIIDQPGANQLIGRGDMLFSKDGELIRIQCALVETKEVERIVEYISKQQGYTSAYSLPDYTPDTGDSSGSMGSEDSAPVKYDSLFAEIARDAVSGGNISTSMIQRNYEVG
;
A
#
# COMPACT_ATOMS: atom_id res chain seq x y z
N GLU A 1 -6.71 0.88 22.18
CA GLU A 1 -6.92 1.14 21.02
C GLU A 1 -6.46 0.15 20.01
N ASP A 2 -6.63 -0.36 19.36
CA ASP A 2 -6.15 -0.53 18.05
C ASP A 2 -5.90 -1.97 17.79
N ASP A 3 -6.88 -2.52 17.14
CA ASP A 3 -6.79 -3.87 16.60
C ASP A 3 -5.49 -3.99 15.82
N ALA A 4 -4.62 -4.91 16.22
CA ALA A 4 -3.38 -5.20 15.50
C ALA A 4 -3.63 -5.68 14.06
N ILE A 5 -4.87 -6.05 13.75
CA ILE A 5 -5.33 -6.51 12.44
C ILE A 5 -6.46 -5.60 11.97
N ILE A 6 -6.32 -5.05 10.78
CA ILE A 6 -7.32 -4.19 10.17
C ILE A 6 -8.40 -5.07 9.52
N THR A 7 -9.62 -5.00 10.05
CA THR A 7 -10.78 -5.75 9.55
C THR A 7 -11.78 -4.86 8.81
N ASP A 8 -11.76 -3.55 9.06
CA ASP A 8 -12.63 -2.58 8.38
C ASP A 8 -12.07 -2.23 7.00
N PRO A 9 -12.84 -2.43 5.91
CA PRO A 9 -12.42 -2.11 4.55
C PRO A 9 -12.03 -0.64 4.35
N LYS A 10 -12.72 0.30 5.00
CA LYS A 10 -12.39 1.73 4.90
C LYS A 10 -11.05 2.04 5.57
N LYS A 11 -10.79 1.45 6.73
CA LYS A 11 -9.48 1.54 7.38
C LYS A 11 -8.38 0.91 6.53
N ALA A 12 -8.67 -0.20 5.82
CA ALA A 12 -7.73 -0.83 4.90
C ALA A 12 -7.37 0.10 3.72
N VAL A 13 -8.38 0.74 3.09
CA VAL A 13 -8.16 1.75 2.04
C VAL A 13 -7.30 2.90 2.57
N TYR A 14 -7.63 3.44 3.74
CA TYR A 14 -6.88 4.52 4.36
C TYR A 14 -5.42 4.11 4.61
N THR A 15 -5.19 2.94 5.21
CA THR A 15 -3.85 2.43 5.52
C THR A 15 -3.01 2.20 4.26
N LEU A 16 -3.59 1.66 3.21
CA LEU A 16 -2.89 1.46 1.93
C LEU A 16 -2.49 2.79 1.29
N ASN A 17 -3.33 3.82 1.37
CA ASN A 17 -2.99 5.15 0.90
C ASN A 17 -1.92 5.82 1.79
N SER A 18 -1.99 5.67 3.10
CA SER A 18 -0.94 6.11 4.04
C SER A 18 0.41 5.44 3.74
N LEU A 19 0.40 4.15 3.37
CA LEU A 19 1.60 3.45 2.90
C LEU A 19 2.14 4.00 1.58
N CYS A 20 1.27 4.45 0.68
CA CYS A 20 1.69 5.15 -0.54
C CYS A 20 2.38 6.48 -0.20
N THR A 21 1.83 7.24 0.74
CA THR A 21 2.44 8.49 1.22
C THR A 21 3.81 8.22 1.88
N GLU A 22 3.90 7.20 2.71
CA GLU A 22 5.18 6.77 3.31
C GLU A 22 6.19 6.33 2.25
N MET A 23 5.75 5.60 1.24
CA MET A 23 6.59 5.19 0.11
C MET A 23 7.17 6.42 -0.61
N ASP A 24 6.34 7.41 -0.93
CA ASP A 24 6.79 8.63 -1.61
C ASP A 24 7.78 9.42 -0.75
N SER A 25 7.51 9.57 0.53
CA SER A 25 8.44 10.17 1.50
C SER A 25 9.80 9.45 1.51
N ARG A 26 9.79 8.12 1.52
CA ARG A 26 11.02 7.30 1.48
C ARG A 26 11.79 7.44 0.17
N LEU A 27 11.07 7.48 -0.97
CA LEU A 27 11.68 7.71 -2.28
C LEU A 27 12.40 9.06 -2.31
N GLU A 28 11.77 10.12 -1.77
CA GLU A 28 12.37 11.45 -1.69
C GLU A 28 13.61 11.47 -0.76
N LEU A 29 13.54 10.80 0.39
CA LEU A 29 14.69 10.66 1.29
C LEU A 29 15.84 9.90 0.64
N CYS A 30 15.56 8.82 -0.10
CA CYS A 30 16.57 8.08 -0.85
C CYS A 30 17.21 8.96 -1.94
N LYS A 31 16.41 9.74 -2.66
CA LYS A 31 16.87 10.69 -3.67
C LYS A 31 17.78 11.75 -3.06
N LYS A 32 17.38 12.40 -1.97
CA LYS A 32 18.19 13.38 -1.24
C LYS A 32 19.51 12.80 -0.72
N ALA A 33 19.49 11.54 -0.30
CA ALA A 33 20.69 10.82 0.16
C ALA A 33 21.57 10.30 -0.98
N GLY A 34 21.15 10.38 -2.24
CA GLY A 34 21.82 9.73 -3.36
C GLY A 34 21.93 8.20 -3.19
N ALA A 35 20.91 7.58 -2.58
CA ALA A 35 20.83 6.15 -2.32
C ALA A 35 19.86 5.48 -3.31
N ARG A 36 20.25 4.32 -3.85
CA ARG A 36 19.44 3.57 -4.83
C ARG A 36 18.37 2.70 -4.20
N ASN A 37 18.55 2.35 -2.94
CA ASN A 37 17.62 1.51 -2.18
C ASN A 37 17.74 1.74 -0.67
N ILE A 38 16.81 1.14 0.08
CA ILE A 38 16.74 1.27 1.53
C ILE A 38 18.01 0.75 2.25
N ALA A 39 18.64 -0.29 1.75
CA ALA A 39 19.85 -0.85 2.37
C ALA A 39 21.00 0.16 2.34
N GLU A 40 21.27 0.72 1.15
CA GLU A 40 22.27 1.77 0.96
C GLU A 40 21.94 3.03 1.77
N TYR A 41 20.65 3.41 1.80
CA TYR A 41 20.19 4.55 2.61
C TYR A 41 20.45 4.34 4.10
N ASN A 42 20.05 3.20 4.64
CA ASN A 42 20.21 2.88 6.05
C ASN A 42 21.69 2.74 6.44
N GLU A 43 22.53 2.21 5.56
CA GLU A 43 24.00 2.17 5.76
C GLU A 43 24.56 3.60 5.89
N LYS A 44 24.19 4.52 5.00
CA LYS A 44 24.60 5.92 5.10
C LYS A 44 24.10 6.58 6.37
N PHE A 45 22.84 6.28 6.79
CA PHE A 45 22.27 6.84 8.00
C PHE A 45 22.99 6.33 9.26
N THR A 46 23.17 5.03 9.39
CA THR A 46 23.87 4.43 10.54
C THR A 46 25.34 4.85 10.62
N ALA A 47 25.99 5.08 9.47
CA ALA A 47 27.33 5.66 9.38
C ALA A 47 27.35 7.17 9.68
N ARG A 48 26.24 7.79 10.12
CA ARG A 48 26.10 9.22 10.44
C ARG A 48 26.44 10.17 9.28
N ARG A 49 26.24 9.72 8.06
CA ARG A 49 26.45 10.55 6.84
C ARG A 49 25.21 11.34 6.44
N LEU A 50 24.08 11.07 7.08
CA LEU A 50 22.79 11.74 6.84
C LEU A 50 22.34 12.42 8.12
N SER A 51 22.02 13.71 8.05
CA SER A 51 21.65 14.51 9.20
C SER A 51 20.15 14.39 9.52
N PRO A 52 19.74 14.06 10.75
CA PRO A 52 18.33 14.11 11.15
C PRO A 52 17.73 15.52 11.02
N LEU A 53 18.53 16.57 11.13
CA LEU A 53 18.08 17.96 10.95
C LEU A 53 17.55 18.25 9.53
N ASN A 54 17.97 17.44 8.56
CA ASN A 54 17.48 17.49 7.17
C ASN A 54 16.33 16.51 6.93
N GLY A 55 15.67 16.01 8.00
CA GLY A 55 14.55 15.10 7.93
C GLY A 55 14.95 13.64 7.71
N HIS A 56 16.26 13.31 7.68
CA HIS A 56 16.68 11.91 7.55
C HIS A 56 16.41 11.13 8.83
N ARG A 57 15.94 9.90 8.67
CA ARG A 57 15.62 8.95 9.73
C ARG A 57 15.98 7.54 9.32
N TYR A 58 16.13 6.64 10.26
CA TYR A 58 16.24 5.22 9.93
C TYR A 58 14.94 4.72 9.33
N LEU A 59 15.03 3.97 8.24
CA LEU A 59 13.87 3.43 7.54
C LEU A 59 13.74 1.92 7.82
N PRO A 60 12.82 1.49 8.69
CA PRO A 60 12.58 0.07 8.90
C PRO A 60 11.91 -0.55 7.66
N TYR A 61 12.13 -1.85 7.45
CA TYR A 61 11.35 -2.60 6.47
C TYR A 61 9.91 -2.72 6.96
N ILE A 62 8.96 -2.57 6.04
CA ILE A 62 7.53 -2.76 6.28
C ILE A 62 7.06 -3.93 5.44
N VAL A 63 6.44 -4.92 6.08
CA VAL A 63 5.77 -6.03 5.40
C VAL A 63 4.27 -5.86 5.57
N VAL A 64 3.58 -5.76 4.46
CA VAL A 64 2.12 -5.64 4.39
C VAL A 64 1.54 -6.99 4.00
N VAL A 65 0.69 -7.55 4.84
CA VAL A 65 0.04 -8.83 4.59
C VAL A 65 -1.45 -8.60 4.37
N VAL A 66 -1.95 -9.03 3.23
CA VAL A 66 -3.39 -9.06 2.93
C VAL A 66 -3.82 -10.53 2.89
N ASP A 67 -4.59 -10.96 3.87
CA ASP A 67 -4.97 -12.36 4.09
C ASP A 67 -5.96 -12.87 3.03
N GLU A 68 -7.02 -12.11 2.73
CA GLU A 68 -8.00 -12.45 1.70
C GLU A 68 -8.26 -11.25 0.80
N PHE A 69 -7.49 -11.17 -0.28
CA PHE A 69 -7.55 -10.04 -1.21
C PHE A 69 -8.85 -10.00 -2.02
N ALA A 70 -9.45 -11.17 -2.29
CA ALA A 70 -10.71 -11.23 -3.03
C ALA A 70 -11.83 -10.52 -2.25
N ASP A 71 -11.95 -10.77 -0.96
CA ASP A 71 -12.97 -10.13 -0.13
C ASP A 71 -12.74 -8.62 -0.02
N LEU A 72 -11.49 -8.20 0.08
CA LEU A 72 -11.13 -6.79 0.15
C LEU A 72 -11.48 -6.06 -1.17
N ILE A 73 -11.13 -6.61 -2.32
CA ILE A 73 -11.46 -6.04 -3.64
C ILE A 73 -12.98 -5.99 -3.88
N MET A 74 -13.70 -7.01 -3.43
CA MET A 74 -15.16 -7.06 -3.60
C MET A 74 -15.88 -6.02 -2.73
N THR A 75 -15.31 -5.68 -1.59
CA THR A 75 -15.92 -4.77 -0.60
C THR A 75 -15.46 -3.32 -0.80
N ALA A 76 -14.20 -3.12 -1.18
CA ALA A 76 -13.59 -1.81 -1.36
C ALA A 76 -12.66 -1.82 -2.58
N ARG A 77 -13.23 -1.62 -3.76
CA ARG A 77 -12.49 -1.67 -5.03
C ARG A 77 -11.39 -0.62 -5.13
N GLU A 78 -11.49 0.44 -4.37
CA GLU A 78 -10.52 1.53 -4.29
C GLU A 78 -9.13 1.07 -3.83
N VAL A 79 -9.01 -0.10 -3.21
CA VAL A 79 -7.71 -0.66 -2.79
C VAL A 79 -6.82 -1.06 -3.96
N GLU A 80 -7.38 -1.31 -5.14
CA GLU A 80 -6.62 -1.77 -6.31
C GLU A 80 -5.53 -0.77 -6.71
N GLY A 81 -5.88 0.51 -6.76
CA GLY A 81 -4.93 1.58 -7.11
C GLY A 81 -3.71 1.65 -6.18
N PRO A 82 -3.90 1.83 -4.88
CA PRO A 82 -2.79 1.83 -3.89
C PRO A 82 -1.96 0.54 -3.90
N VAL A 83 -2.59 -0.63 -3.99
CA VAL A 83 -1.88 -1.92 -4.05
C VAL A 83 -0.98 -1.98 -5.29
N MET A 84 -1.51 -1.60 -6.45
CA MET A 84 -0.73 -1.57 -7.68
C MET A 84 0.45 -0.60 -7.61
N ARG A 85 0.22 0.59 -7.05
CA ARG A 85 1.27 1.60 -6.88
C ARG A 85 2.39 1.13 -5.95
N LEU A 86 2.04 0.52 -4.82
CA LEU A 86 2.99 -0.08 -3.89
C LEU A 86 3.75 -1.23 -4.55
N ALA A 87 3.07 -2.15 -5.24
CA ALA A 87 3.70 -3.28 -5.91
C ALA A 87 4.75 -2.83 -6.94
N GLN A 88 4.50 -1.73 -7.65
CA GLN A 88 5.41 -1.20 -8.67
C GLN A 88 6.67 -0.53 -8.11
N LYS A 89 6.57 0.19 -6.99
CA LYS A 89 7.62 1.14 -6.58
C LYS A 89 8.18 0.88 -5.17
N ALA A 90 7.42 0.25 -4.28
CA ALA A 90 7.72 0.23 -2.86
C ALA A 90 8.90 -0.67 -2.46
N ARG A 91 9.24 -1.66 -3.30
CA ARG A 91 10.34 -2.61 -3.04
C ARG A 91 11.67 -1.90 -2.76
N ALA A 92 12.01 -0.91 -3.56
CA ALA A 92 13.30 -0.19 -3.43
C ALA A 92 13.43 0.53 -2.09
N VAL A 93 12.30 0.96 -1.51
CA VAL A 93 12.25 1.69 -0.24
C VAL A 93 11.79 0.81 0.94
N GLY A 94 11.84 -0.51 0.76
CA GLY A 94 11.68 -1.49 1.82
C GLY A 94 10.25 -1.71 2.29
N ILE A 95 9.26 -1.48 1.43
CA ILE A 95 7.87 -1.87 1.68
C ILE A 95 7.54 -3.06 0.79
N HIS A 96 7.18 -4.18 1.40
CA HIS A 96 6.93 -5.44 0.72
C HIS A 96 5.49 -5.88 0.95
N LEU A 97 4.84 -6.38 -0.11
CA LEU A 97 3.46 -6.85 -0.07
C LEU A 97 3.42 -8.36 -0.19
N ILE A 98 2.63 -8.99 0.67
CA ILE A 98 2.20 -10.38 0.58
C ILE A 98 0.69 -10.35 0.42
N ILE A 99 0.22 -10.81 -0.74
CA ILE A 99 -1.22 -10.86 -1.04
C ILE A 99 -1.63 -12.32 -1.14
N ALA A 100 -2.58 -12.73 -0.32
CA ALA A 100 -3.14 -14.06 -0.34
C ALA A 100 -4.63 -14.02 -0.73
N THR A 101 -5.11 -15.10 -1.29
CA THR A 101 -6.54 -15.32 -1.54
C THR A 101 -6.86 -16.80 -1.61
N GLN A 102 -8.01 -17.19 -1.10
CA GLN A 102 -8.59 -18.53 -1.25
C GLN A 102 -9.47 -18.63 -2.51
N ARG A 103 -9.69 -17.49 -3.19
CA ARG A 103 -10.54 -17.40 -4.39
C ARG A 103 -9.73 -16.89 -5.58
N PRO A 104 -9.04 -17.77 -6.30
CA PRO A 104 -8.22 -17.40 -7.44
C PRO A 104 -9.09 -17.10 -8.68
N ASP A 105 -9.89 -16.03 -8.60
CA ASP A 105 -10.72 -15.57 -9.70
C ASP A 105 -9.91 -14.61 -10.61
N VAL A 106 -10.13 -14.69 -11.91
CA VAL A 106 -9.50 -13.81 -12.92
C VAL A 106 -9.86 -12.33 -12.69
N LYS A 107 -11.03 -12.06 -12.09
CA LYS A 107 -11.43 -10.70 -11.73
C LYS A 107 -10.66 -10.13 -10.54
N VAL A 108 -10.09 -11.00 -9.72
CA VAL A 108 -9.28 -10.65 -8.53
C VAL A 108 -7.80 -10.64 -8.91
N ILE A 109 -7.34 -11.70 -9.55
CA ILE A 109 -5.94 -11.86 -9.99
C ILE A 109 -5.85 -11.41 -11.45
N THR A 110 -5.96 -10.11 -11.66
CA THR A 110 -5.91 -9.48 -12.98
C THR A 110 -4.51 -9.56 -13.60
N GLY A 111 -4.43 -9.32 -14.91
CA GLY A 111 -3.13 -9.23 -15.61
C GLY A 111 -2.23 -8.14 -15.02
N GLY A 112 -2.82 -7.02 -14.55
CA GLY A 112 -2.09 -5.96 -13.87
C GLY A 112 -1.47 -6.42 -12.54
N ILE A 113 -2.23 -7.14 -11.71
CA ILE A 113 -1.73 -7.75 -10.48
C ILE A 113 -0.57 -8.70 -10.80
N LYS A 114 -0.76 -9.64 -11.73
CA LYS A 114 0.27 -10.62 -12.09
C LYS A 114 1.56 -9.98 -12.62
N ALA A 115 1.46 -8.90 -13.38
CA ALA A 115 2.62 -8.17 -13.90
C ALA A 115 3.49 -7.54 -12.80
N ASN A 116 2.88 -7.17 -11.66
CA ASN A 116 3.57 -6.51 -10.56
C ASN A 116 3.92 -7.44 -9.39
N PHE A 117 3.45 -8.69 -9.45
CA PHE A 117 3.80 -9.76 -8.50
C PHE A 117 4.51 -10.90 -9.23
N PRO A 118 5.83 -10.76 -9.49
CA PRO A 118 6.58 -11.75 -10.26
C PRO A 118 6.81 -13.06 -9.49
N ALA A 119 6.83 -13.00 -8.16
CA ALA A 119 6.92 -14.19 -7.31
C ALA A 119 5.51 -14.62 -6.88
N ARG A 120 5.13 -15.83 -7.25
CA ARG A 120 3.79 -16.35 -6.97
C ARG A 120 3.87 -17.76 -6.39
N ILE A 121 2.99 -18.04 -5.45
CA ILE A 121 2.87 -19.32 -4.77
C ILE A 121 1.46 -19.86 -5.01
N ALA A 122 1.36 -21.09 -5.44
CA ALA A 122 0.10 -21.83 -5.49
C ALA A 122 0.19 -23.06 -4.60
N PHE A 123 -0.64 -23.12 -3.58
CA PHE A 123 -0.96 -24.34 -2.87
C PHE A 123 -1.96 -25.17 -3.67
N ARG A 124 -2.34 -26.34 -3.15
CA ARG A 124 -3.31 -27.20 -3.82
C ARG A 124 -4.61 -26.45 -4.11
N VAL A 125 -5.03 -26.45 -5.36
CA VAL A 125 -6.33 -25.98 -5.83
C VAL A 125 -7.15 -27.15 -6.37
N MET A 126 -8.47 -26.94 -6.50
CA MET A 126 -9.36 -28.01 -6.98
C MET A 126 -9.36 -28.11 -8.50
N GLN A 127 -9.25 -27.00 -9.19
CA GLN A 127 -9.38 -26.95 -10.64
C GLN A 127 -8.09 -26.49 -11.33
N MET A 128 -7.85 -27.00 -12.53
CA MET A 128 -6.70 -26.59 -13.35
C MET A 128 -6.77 -25.11 -13.72
N ILE A 129 -7.97 -24.57 -13.88
CA ILE A 129 -8.15 -23.15 -14.21
C ILE A 129 -7.61 -22.24 -13.10
N ASP A 130 -7.79 -22.64 -11.84
CA ASP A 130 -7.28 -21.89 -10.68
C ASP A 130 -5.75 -21.86 -10.69
N SER A 131 -5.11 -22.99 -11.02
CA SER A 131 -3.65 -23.06 -11.19
C SER A 131 -3.17 -22.06 -12.26
N ARG A 132 -3.81 -22.06 -13.42
CA ARG A 132 -3.47 -21.12 -14.49
C ARG A 132 -3.73 -19.68 -14.12
N THR A 133 -4.76 -19.41 -13.33
CA THR A 133 -5.05 -18.06 -12.84
C THR A 133 -3.92 -17.56 -11.94
N ILE A 134 -3.37 -18.39 -11.07
CA ILE A 134 -2.33 -17.99 -10.13
C ILE A 134 -0.95 -17.95 -10.80
N ILE A 135 -0.52 -19.07 -11.43
CA ILE A 135 0.87 -19.26 -11.86
C ILE A 135 1.03 -19.36 -13.39
N ASP A 136 -0.02 -19.05 -14.16
CA ASP A 136 -0.08 -19.12 -15.63
C ASP A 136 0.15 -20.52 -16.21
N GLN A 137 0.26 -21.56 -15.38
CA GLN A 137 0.53 -22.94 -15.75
C GLN A 137 -0.36 -23.90 -14.97
N PRO A 138 -0.64 -25.11 -15.50
CA PRO A 138 -1.29 -26.17 -14.74
C PRO A 138 -0.31 -26.76 -13.72
N GLY A 139 -0.84 -27.52 -12.76
CA GLY A 139 -0.02 -28.31 -11.82
C GLY A 139 -0.44 -28.16 -10.36
N ALA A 140 -0.93 -26.99 -9.94
CA ALA A 140 -1.36 -26.82 -8.55
C ALA A 140 -2.57 -27.68 -8.17
N ASN A 141 -3.38 -28.08 -9.14
CA ASN A 141 -4.47 -29.04 -8.95
C ASN A 141 -4.00 -30.49 -8.72
N GLN A 142 -2.72 -30.79 -8.96
CA GLN A 142 -2.12 -32.10 -8.77
C GLN A 142 -1.30 -32.20 -7.47
N LEU A 143 -1.23 -31.12 -6.70
CA LEU A 143 -0.51 -31.10 -5.43
C LEU A 143 -1.22 -31.96 -4.39
N ILE A 144 -0.43 -32.52 -3.46
CA ILE A 144 -0.93 -33.41 -2.40
C ILE A 144 -1.68 -32.62 -1.31
N GLY A 145 -1.30 -31.36 -1.08
CA GLY A 145 -1.75 -30.53 0.04
C GLY A 145 -0.76 -30.60 1.21
N ARG A 146 -1.15 -30.10 2.39
CA ARG A 146 -0.32 -30.10 3.60
C ARG A 146 1.04 -29.40 3.42
N GLY A 147 1.05 -28.26 2.73
CA GLY A 147 2.26 -27.48 2.49
C GLY A 147 2.98 -27.82 1.17
N ASP A 148 2.47 -28.76 0.39
CA ASP A 148 2.95 -28.98 -0.98
C ASP A 148 2.53 -27.82 -1.87
N MET A 149 3.49 -27.11 -2.47
CA MET A 149 3.24 -25.91 -3.24
C MET A 149 4.05 -25.83 -4.52
N LEU A 150 3.59 -25.00 -5.45
CA LEU A 150 4.34 -24.55 -6.60
C LEU A 150 4.76 -23.10 -6.38
N PHE A 151 6.04 -22.84 -6.53
CA PHE A 151 6.63 -21.49 -6.51
C PHE A 151 7.02 -21.11 -7.93
N SER A 152 6.45 -20.01 -8.42
CA SER A 152 6.75 -19.45 -9.75
C SER A 152 7.46 -18.11 -9.58
N LYS A 153 8.62 -17.98 -10.22
CA LYS A 153 9.37 -16.72 -10.27
C LYS A 153 10.13 -16.64 -11.60
N ASP A 154 10.04 -15.50 -12.27
CA ASP A 154 10.77 -15.21 -13.52
C ASP A 154 10.62 -16.29 -14.60
N GLY A 155 9.46 -16.96 -14.67
CA GLY A 155 9.16 -18.05 -15.61
C GLY A 155 9.60 -19.44 -15.14
N GLU A 156 10.37 -19.55 -14.07
CA GLU A 156 10.71 -20.82 -13.46
C GLU A 156 9.61 -21.29 -12.52
N LEU A 157 9.36 -22.61 -12.52
CA LEU A 157 8.39 -23.26 -11.65
C LEU A 157 9.10 -24.32 -10.81
N ILE A 158 9.05 -24.14 -9.50
CA ILE A 158 9.67 -25.06 -8.55
C ILE A 158 8.60 -25.63 -7.63
N ARG A 159 8.58 -26.97 -7.48
CA ARG A 159 7.74 -27.63 -6.48
C ARG A 159 8.48 -27.72 -5.16
N ILE A 160 7.85 -27.26 -4.10
CA ILE A 160 8.43 -27.21 -2.76
C ILE A 160 7.46 -27.88 -1.78
N GLN A 161 7.97 -28.78 -0.96
CA GLN A 161 7.24 -29.30 0.19
C GLN A 161 7.58 -28.44 1.40
N CYS A 162 6.65 -27.61 1.83
CA CYS A 162 6.77 -26.86 3.08
C CYS A 162 6.48 -27.76 4.29
N ALA A 163 7.00 -27.38 5.44
CA ALA A 163 6.56 -27.93 6.70
C ALA A 163 5.07 -27.64 6.92
N LEU A 164 4.35 -28.62 7.46
CA LEU A 164 3.00 -28.38 7.94
C LEU A 164 3.08 -27.59 9.25
N VAL A 165 2.39 -26.47 9.31
CA VAL A 165 2.28 -25.64 10.52
C VAL A 165 0.85 -25.78 11.05
N GLU A 166 0.72 -26.30 12.27
CA GLU A 166 -0.56 -26.43 12.96
C GLU A 166 -0.86 -25.21 13.84
N THR A 167 -2.12 -24.98 14.17
CA THR A 167 -2.57 -23.85 15.01
C THR A 167 -1.80 -23.75 16.32
N LYS A 168 -1.55 -24.89 16.98
CA LYS A 168 -0.77 -24.94 18.24
C LYS A 168 0.69 -24.48 18.07
N GLU A 169 1.25 -24.64 16.89
CA GLU A 169 2.61 -24.15 16.60
C GLU A 169 2.60 -22.66 16.36
N VAL A 170 1.56 -22.16 15.65
CA VAL A 170 1.34 -20.71 15.50
C VAL A 170 1.18 -20.02 16.85
N GLU A 171 0.36 -20.60 17.74
CA GLU A 171 0.16 -20.07 19.10
C GLU A 171 1.49 -19.98 19.87
N ARG A 172 2.33 -21.02 19.83
CA ARG A 172 3.64 -21.04 20.48
C ARG A 172 4.60 -19.98 19.90
N ILE A 173 4.58 -19.80 18.57
CA ILE A 173 5.42 -18.82 17.91
C ILE A 173 4.95 -17.40 18.28
N VAL A 174 3.65 -17.13 18.25
CA VAL A 174 3.08 -15.85 18.66
C VAL A 174 3.39 -15.54 20.12
N GLU A 175 3.24 -16.52 21.02
CA GLU A 175 3.60 -16.37 22.44
C GLU A 175 5.10 -16.09 22.62
N TYR A 176 5.96 -16.76 21.86
CA TYR A 176 7.40 -16.50 21.88
C TYR A 176 7.73 -15.08 21.41
N ILE A 177 7.11 -14.61 20.34
CA ILE A 177 7.30 -13.25 19.81
C ILE A 177 6.79 -12.23 20.83
N SER A 178 5.62 -12.44 21.42
CA SER A 178 5.02 -11.49 22.37
C SER A 178 5.83 -11.27 23.65
N LYS A 179 6.67 -12.26 24.04
CA LYS A 179 7.56 -12.19 25.19
C LYS A 179 8.87 -11.46 24.91
N GLN A 180 9.14 -11.13 23.65
CA GLN A 180 10.36 -10.40 23.30
C GLN A 180 10.19 -8.90 23.56
N GLN A 181 11.30 -8.24 23.83
CA GLN A 181 11.32 -6.79 23.96
C GLN A 181 11.05 -6.14 22.61
N GLY A 182 9.98 -5.39 22.52
CA GLY A 182 9.58 -4.59 21.34
C GLY A 182 9.79 -3.10 21.55
N TYR A 183 9.35 -2.32 20.58
CA TYR A 183 9.26 -0.88 20.72
C TYR A 183 8.10 -0.50 21.65
N THR A 184 8.21 0.66 22.30
CA THR A 184 7.18 1.17 23.23
C THR A 184 5.88 1.58 22.56
N SER A 185 5.93 1.83 21.25
CA SER A 185 4.76 2.20 20.44
C SER A 185 4.86 1.60 19.05
N ALA A 186 3.71 1.43 18.40
CA ALA A 186 3.63 1.03 17.00
C ALA A 186 4.27 2.08 16.07
N TYR A 187 4.72 1.64 14.90
CA TYR A 187 5.20 2.55 13.85
C TYR A 187 4.02 3.38 13.32
N SER A 188 4.12 4.70 13.44
CA SER A 188 3.10 5.61 12.95
C SER A 188 3.29 5.85 11.46
N LEU A 189 2.27 5.52 10.66
CA LEU A 189 2.21 5.90 9.27
C LEU A 189 1.78 7.38 9.14
N PRO A 190 2.17 8.07 8.06
CA PRO A 190 1.69 9.43 7.80
C PRO A 190 0.18 9.41 7.54
N ASP A 191 -0.50 10.47 7.96
CA ASP A 191 -1.91 10.64 7.68
C ASP A 191 -2.16 10.77 6.18
N TYR A 192 -3.19 10.07 5.71
CA TYR A 192 -3.70 10.23 4.37
C TYR A 192 -4.90 11.17 4.40
N THR A 193 -4.78 12.32 3.78
CA THR A 193 -5.92 13.19 3.48
C THR A 193 -6.42 12.83 2.09
N PRO A 194 -7.64 12.27 1.98
CA PRO A 194 -8.25 12.09 0.67
C PRO A 194 -8.32 13.46 -0.03
N ASP A 195 -7.81 13.55 -1.25
CA ASP A 195 -8.09 14.69 -2.08
C ASP A 195 -9.62 14.77 -2.24
N THR A 196 -10.27 15.67 -1.51
CA THR A 196 -11.65 16.05 -1.76
C THR A 196 -11.65 16.72 -3.12
N GLY A 197 -11.95 15.94 -4.11
CA GLY A 197 -11.85 16.16 -5.53
C GLY A 197 -11.89 17.63 -5.98
N ASP A 198 -10.82 18.06 -6.59
CA ASP A 198 -10.97 18.66 -7.90
C ASP A 198 -9.73 18.38 -8.76
N SER A 199 -10.02 17.92 -9.93
CA SER A 199 -9.27 17.56 -11.09
C SER A 199 -7.87 18.14 -11.29
N SER A 200 -7.08 17.31 -11.93
CA SER A 200 -5.93 17.52 -12.78
C SER A 200 -4.57 17.44 -12.09
N GLY A 201 -3.86 16.44 -12.60
CA GLY A 201 -2.49 16.12 -12.27
C GLY A 201 -1.57 17.35 -12.23
N SER A 202 -0.78 17.36 -11.16
CA SER A 202 0.48 18.06 -11.21
C SER A 202 1.49 17.28 -10.39
N MET A 203 2.46 16.73 -11.09
CA MET A 203 3.75 16.37 -10.52
C MET A 203 4.31 17.59 -9.78
N GLY A 204 4.74 17.37 -8.53
CA GLY A 204 5.42 18.38 -7.75
C GLY A 204 6.65 18.91 -8.46
N SER A 205 6.64 20.17 -8.74
CA SER A 205 7.81 21.00 -8.85
C SER A 205 7.64 22.13 -7.84
N GLU A 206 8.64 22.28 -6.97
CA GLU A 206 8.83 23.46 -6.15
C GLU A 206 9.00 24.66 -7.08
N ASP A 207 7.91 25.36 -7.29
CA ASP A 207 7.85 26.78 -7.55
C ASP A 207 6.37 27.15 -7.32
N SER A 208 6.08 27.51 -6.07
CA SER A 208 4.78 28.03 -5.70
C SER A 208 4.64 29.43 -6.29
N ALA A 209 4.25 29.51 -7.56
CA ALA A 209 3.59 30.70 -8.06
C ALA A 209 2.35 30.94 -7.19
N PRO A 210 2.09 32.15 -6.76
CA PRO A 210 0.94 32.46 -5.94
C PRO A 210 -0.33 32.01 -6.67
N VAL A 211 -1.16 31.21 -5.97
CA VAL A 211 -2.47 30.83 -6.48
C VAL A 211 -3.19 32.09 -6.92
N LYS A 212 -3.41 32.25 -8.22
CA LYS A 212 -4.23 33.36 -8.74
C LYS A 212 -5.68 33.05 -8.39
N TYR A 213 -6.13 33.64 -7.29
CA TYR A 213 -7.55 33.65 -7.00
C TYR A 213 -8.27 34.55 -8.02
N ASP A 214 -9.52 34.17 -8.32
CA ASP A 214 -10.41 35.03 -9.10
C ASP A 214 -10.50 36.42 -8.44
N SER A 215 -10.72 37.45 -9.26
CA SER A 215 -10.82 38.84 -8.79
C SER A 215 -11.93 39.03 -7.76
N LEU A 216 -12.98 38.22 -7.79
CA LEU A 216 -14.11 38.24 -6.86
C LEU A 216 -13.89 37.42 -5.60
N PHE A 217 -12.81 36.60 -5.52
CA PHE A 217 -12.57 35.70 -4.38
C PHE A 217 -12.58 36.40 -3.03
N ALA A 218 -11.93 37.59 -2.94
CA ALA A 218 -11.83 38.33 -1.69
C ALA A 218 -13.18 38.94 -1.24
N GLU A 219 -14.06 39.23 -2.17
CA GLU A 219 -15.42 39.72 -1.93
C GLU A 219 -16.33 38.59 -1.49
N ILE A 220 -16.33 37.49 -2.22
CA ILE A 220 -17.09 36.28 -1.89
C ILE A 220 -16.68 35.75 -0.52
N ALA A 221 -15.38 35.75 -0.20
CA ALA A 221 -14.87 35.25 1.10
C ALA A 221 -15.32 36.17 2.26
N ARG A 222 -15.38 37.47 2.07
CA ARG A 222 -15.90 38.40 3.09
C ARG A 222 -17.39 38.21 3.33
N ASP A 223 -18.17 38.04 2.29
CA ASP A 223 -19.60 37.77 2.40
C ASP A 223 -19.89 36.40 3.01
N ALA A 224 -19.03 35.41 2.75
CA ALA A 224 -19.08 34.08 3.39
C ALA A 224 -18.92 34.16 4.91
N VAL A 225 -17.95 34.93 5.36
CA VAL A 225 -17.65 35.12 6.79
C VAL A 225 -18.73 35.94 7.49
N SER A 226 -19.29 36.96 6.81
CA SER A 226 -20.32 37.84 7.39
C SER A 226 -21.73 37.24 7.36
N GLY A 227 -22.03 36.40 6.37
CA GLY A 227 -23.37 35.85 6.14
C GLY A 227 -23.65 34.47 6.74
N GLY A 228 -22.65 33.77 7.26
CA GLY A 228 -22.78 32.50 8.00
C GLY A 228 -23.20 31.26 7.20
N ASN A 229 -23.66 31.38 5.97
CA ASN A 229 -24.01 30.29 5.08
C ASN A 229 -23.89 30.69 3.61
N ILE A 230 -22.95 30.08 2.90
CA ILE A 230 -22.83 30.23 1.45
C ILE A 230 -22.96 28.88 0.76
N SER A 231 -23.78 28.82 -0.29
CA SER A 231 -23.87 27.68 -1.21
C SER A 231 -23.35 28.07 -2.59
N THR A 232 -22.85 27.10 -3.36
CA THR A 232 -22.37 27.30 -4.72
C THR A 232 -23.40 28.02 -5.60
N SER A 233 -24.68 27.63 -5.47
CA SER A 233 -25.80 28.23 -6.21
C SER A 233 -26.09 29.69 -5.82
N MET A 234 -25.76 30.08 -4.60
CA MET A 234 -25.92 31.45 -4.11
C MET A 234 -24.76 32.34 -4.65
N ILE A 235 -23.53 31.80 -4.70
CA ILE A 235 -22.38 32.46 -5.30
C ILE A 235 -22.63 32.70 -6.79
N GLN A 236 -23.04 31.66 -7.52
CA GLN A 236 -23.37 31.76 -8.95
C GLN A 236 -24.41 32.83 -9.26
N ARG A 237 -25.44 32.94 -8.40
CA ARG A 237 -26.54 33.89 -8.58
C ARG A 237 -26.15 35.33 -8.24
N ASN A 238 -25.36 35.50 -7.17
CA ASN A 238 -25.04 36.83 -6.65
C ASN A 238 -23.85 37.49 -7.36
N TYR A 239 -22.92 36.65 -7.88
CA TYR A 239 -21.69 37.13 -8.49
C TYR A 239 -21.56 36.79 -9.97
N GLU A 240 -22.60 36.23 -10.57
CA GLU A 240 -22.66 35.84 -12.01
C GLU A 240 -21.45 35.01 -12.47
N VAL A 241 -20.86 34.20 -11.58
CA VAL A 241 -19.76 33.29 -11.92
C VAL A 241 -20.33 31.92 -12.31
N GLY A 242 -19.95 31.45 -13.50
CA GLY A 242 -20.38 30.22 -14.09
C GLY A 242 -19.33 29.14 -14.14
#